data_6b22cb9fa1ad6a79e943d792d8602200
#
_entry.id   6b22cb9fa1ad6a79e943d792d8602200
#
_cell.length_a   1.000
_cell.length_b   1.000
_cell.length_c   1.000
_cell.angle_alpha   90.00
_cell.angle_beta   90.00
_cell.angle_gamma   90.00
#
_symmetry.space_group_name_H-M   'P 1'
#
loop_
_entity.id
_entity.type
_entity.pdbx_description
1 polymer ?
#
loop_
_entity_poly.entity_id
_entity_poly.type
_entity_poly.pdbx_seq_one_letter_code
_entity_poly.pdbx_strand_id
1 'polypeptide(L)'
;MYAPVVGAMPARAVTPLFSVRRIPEFLQAPTAERNLTTGLLGAVTALPEGTCVVVAEHGRRLYSLDAGMAMVPASTQKLLTAMAVLLHLGASTVLTTRVVAEVPVVDGIVDGDVWLVGGGDPLLTTSGYAARFDDPDLYSDLGDIVRGLLGAGVREITGGIVGDESRYDAIRYLGTWPDRFKPGWSIQSGPLSALSVDDGFEKWDPVNTASSLSMPAGDPAANAASLLDDLLEAEGVVIRRRPDSGRAPAHPGMVTLVEVASPPVSLLVRQMLVESDNTTAELLVKELGRTPAERGTTVAGLAVMLDTLEQAGHGVDEVVPQDGSGLDPDNRVTCSLLVDVMEDENHGALLVDSLPLAGQGGTMKNRFVGTAGEGRVRAKTGTLRGVTSLAGVVDTPAGRRLAFAVISNGDLPFEIRDLQEEVVLALLSYPAGPSVEALSPRPVVG
;
A
#
# COMPACT_ATOMS: atom_id res chain seq x y z
N MET A 1 50.86 48.34 -57.74
CA MET A 1 50.85 46.95 -57.28
C MET A 1 49.97 46.83 -56.04
N TYR A 2 48.80 46.31 -56.18
CA TYR A 2 47.90 46.05 -55.05
C TYR A 2 48.16 44.60 -54.57
N ALA A 3 48.54 44.43 -53.31
CA ALA A 3 48.65 43.11 -52.69
C ALA A 3 47.23 42.58 -52.40
N PRO A 4 46.95 41.29 -52.62
CA PRO A 4 45.64 40.74 -52.30
C PRO A 4 45.50 40.61 -50.77
N VAL A 5 44.37 41.08 -50.22
CA VAL A 5 43.96 40.84 -48.82
C VAL A 5 43.57 39.38 -48.72
N VAL A 6 44.41 38.60 -48.03
CA VAL A 6 44.09 37.23 -47.63
C VAL A 6 42.99 37.32 -46.58
N GLY A 7 41.77 37.02 -46.97
CA GLY A 7 40.65 36.91 -46.05
C GLY A 7 40.93 35.79 -45.02
N ALA A 8 40.92 36.09 -43.75
CA ALA A 8 41.02 35.13 -42.71
C ALA A 8 39.84 34.15 -42.77
N MET A 9 40.12 32.86 -43.02
CA MET A 9 39.10 31.84 -42.92
C MET A 9 38.51 31.83 -41.48
N PRO A 10 37.17 31.76 -41.35
CA PRO A 10 36.59 31.69 -40.01
C PRO A 10 37.09 30.41 -39.31
N ALA A 11 37.58 30.58 -38.09
CA ALA A 11 38.04 29.48 -37.24
C ALA A 11 36.89 28.47 -37.10
N ARG A 12 37.06 27.23 -37.60
CA ARG A 12 36.12 26.14 -37.40
C ARG A 12 36.15 25.83 -35.89
N ALA A 13 35.03 26.02 -35.21
CA ALA A 13 34.85 25.58 -33.84
C ALA A 13 34.84 24.03 -33.83
N VAL A 14 35.95 23.44 -33.44
CA VAL A 14 36.06 21.97 -33.31
C VAL A 14 35.61 21.58 -31.91
N THR A 15 34.44 20.95 -31.81
CA THR A 15 34.00 20.36 -30.54
C THR A 15 34.81 19.10 -30.25
N PRO A 16 35.47 18.97 -29.08
CA PRO A 16 36.24 17.77 -28.73
C PRO A 16 35.39 16.49 -28.85
N LEU A 17 36.01 15.37 -29.27
CA LEU A 17 35.34 14.07 -29.45
C LEU A 17 34.60 13.61 -28.21
N PHE A 18 35.11 13.91 -27.01
CA PHE A 18 34.50 13.57 -25.70
C PHE A 18 33.73 14.73 -25.05
N SER A 19 33.28 15.69 -25.83
CA SER A 19 32.45 16.78 -25.29
C SER A 19 31.04 16.28 -24.97
N VAL A 20 30.55 16.57 -23.75
CA VAL A 20 29.14 16.35 -23.33
C VAL A 20 28.12 16.99 -24.28
N ARG A 21 28.54 18.04 -25.03
CA ARG A 21 27.70 18.66 -26.08
C ARG A 21 27.42 17.74 -27.28
N ARG A 22 28.05 16.57 -27.35
CA ARG A 22 27.77 15.53 -28.35
C ARG A 22 26.76 14.50 -27.88
N ILE A 23 26.29 14.58 -26.62
CA ILE A 23 25.28 13.73 -26.03
C ILE A 23 23.98 14.55 -26.04
N PRO A 24 23.05 14.25 -26.97
CA PRO A 24 21.83 15.04 -27.16
C PRO A 24 20.98 15.14 -25.91
N GLU A 25 20.96 14.10 -25.07
CA GLU A 25 20.24 14.02 -23.81
C GLU A 25 20.70 15.12 -22.82
N PHE A 26 22.00 15.38 -22.75
CA PHE A 26 22.55 16.48 -21.93
C PHE A 26 22.14 17.87 -22.40
N LEU A 27 21.84 18.02 -23.70
CA LEU A 27 21.33 19.28 -24.25
C LEU A 27 19.82 19.43 -24.04
N GLN A 28 19.11 18.30 -24.07
CA GLN A 28 17.66 18.27 -23.91
C GLN A 28 17.26 18.54 -22.44
N ALA A 29 17.93 17.92 -21.47
CA ALA A 29 17.54 17.93 -20.07
C ALA A 29 17.27 19.34 -19.48
N PRO A 30 18.18 20.35 -19.60
CA PRO A 30 17.92 21.69 -19.03
C PRO A 30 16.73 22.40 -19.66
N THR A 31 16.48 22.14 -20.97
CA THR A 31 15.33 22.74 -21.69
C THR A 31 14.04 22.05 -21.25
N ALA A 32 14.05 20.71 -21.14
CA ALA A 32 12.92 19.93 -20.70
C ALA A 32 12.50 20.29 -19.25
N GLU A 33 13.48 20.46 -18.34
CA GLU A 33 13.20 20.87 -16.97
C GLU A 33 12.60 22.28 -16.88
N ARG A 34 13.14 23.24 -17.64
CA ARG A 34 12.58 24.59 -17.68
C ARG A 34 11.15 24.58 -18.23
N ASN A 35 10.90 23.80 -19.28
CA ASN A 35 9.59 23.70 -19.89
C ASN A 35 8.60 22.98 -18.95
N LEU A 36 9.05 21.96 -18.24
CA LEU A 36 8.28 21.30 -17.18
C LEU A 36 7.89 22.28 -16.07
N THR A 37 8.87 23.02 -15.53
CA THR A 37 8.62 24.03 -14.47
C THR A 37 7.62 25.09 -14.97
N THR A 38 7.77 25.56 -16.22
CA THR A 38 6.85 26.54 -16.81
C THR A 38 5.44 25.95 -17.00
N GLY A 39 5.35 24.69 -17.46
CA GLY A 39 4.07 24.00 -17.64
C GLY A 39 3.35 23.70 -16.31
N LEU A 40 4.10 23.43 -15.25
CA LEU A 40 3.55 23.22 -13.91
C LEU A 40 3.08 24.50 -13.23
N LEU A 41 3.65 25.67 -13.60
CA LEU A 41 3.43 26.92 -12.87
C LEU A 41 1.94 27.26 -12.70
N GLY A 42 1.15 27.10 -13.77
CA GLY A 42 -0.30 27.37 -13.74
C GLY A 42 -1.04 26.44 -12.78
N ALA A 43 -0.81 25.14 -12.88
CA ALA A 43 -1.47 24.14 -12.05
C ALA A 43 -1.04 24.26 -10.57
N VAL A 44 0.25 24.47 -10.31
CA VAL A 44 0.76 24.58 -8.94
C VAL A 44 0.33 25.88 -8.25
N THR A 45 0.26 27.00 -8.97
CA THR A 45 -0.23 28.27 -8.38
C THR A 45 -1.73 28.26 -8.09
N ALA A 46 -2.49 27.35 -8.67
CA ALA A 46 -3.91 27.13 -8.36
C ALA A 46 -4.13 26.30 -7.08
N LEU A 47 -3.09 25.58 -6.61
CA LEU A 47 -3.16 24.81 -5.36
C LEU A 47 -3.24 25.74 -4.13
N PRO A 48 -3.96 25.32 -3.07
CA PRO A 48 -4.07 26.12 -1.85
C PRO A 48 -2.72 26.23 -1.11
N GLU A 49 -2.60 27.23 -0.25
CA GLU A 49 -1.52 27.28 0.74
C GLU A 49 -1.52 25.97 1.57
N GLY A 50 -0.34 25.58 2.08
CA GLY A 50 -0.20 24.31 2.79
C GLY A 50 -0.18 23.09 1.85
N THR A 51 0.31 23.27 0.62
CA THR A 51 0.54 22.20 -0.34
C THR A 51 2.02 21.97 -0.58
N CYS A 52 2.47 20.71 -0.52
CA CYS A 52 3.77 20.31 -1.06
C CYS A 52 3.63 19.59 -2.40
N VAL A 53 4.59 19.81 -3.29
CA VAL A 53 4.68 19.13 -4.59
C VAL A 53 6.11 18.72 -4.86
N VAL A 54 6.33 17.45 -5.17
CA VAL A 54 7.64 16.95 -5.60
C VAL A 54 7.47 16.11 -6.86
N VAL A 55 8.36 16.32 -7.82
CA VAL A 55 8.46 15.53 -9.06
C VAL A 55 9.92 15.11 -9.24
N ALA A 56 10.16 13.84 -9.51
CA ALA A 56 11.49 13.30 -9.74
C ALA A 56 11.54 12.30 -10.88
N GLU A 57 12.74 12.06 -11.37
CA GLU A 57 13.07 11.06 -12.36
C GLU A 57 14.42 10.44 -12.03
N HIS A 58 14.46 9.15 -11.73
CA HIS A 58 15.68 8.41 -11.39
C HIS A 58 16.52 9.11 -10.31
N GLY A 59 15.92 9.45 -9.19
CA GLY A 59 16.56 10.16 -8.06
C GLY A 59 16.80 11.66 -8.29
N ARG A 60 16.59 12.18 -9.51
CA ARG A 60 16.80 13.58 -9.84
C ARG A 60 15.52 14.38 -9.63
N ARG A 61 15.54 15.35 -8.73
CA ARG A 61 14.42 16.29 -8.53
C ARG A 61 14.26 17.20 -9.74
N LEU A 62 13.09 17.16 -10.39
CA LEU A 62 12.71 18.00 -11.51
C LEU A 62 11.90 19.23 -11.06
N TYR A 63 11.10 19.07 -10.00
CA TYR A 63 10.33 20.14 -9.39
C TYR A 63 10.19 19.90 -7.88
N SER A 64 10.21 20.98 -7.11
CA SER A 64 10.03 20.95 -5.65
C SER A 64 9.32 22.20 -5.16
N LEU A 65 8.23 22.01 -4.43
CA LEU A 65 7.56 23.01 -3.61
C LEU A 65 7.39 22.41 -2.22
N ASP A 66 7.92 23.04 -1.19
CA ASP A 66 7.82 22.63 0.22
C ASP A 66 8.10 21.14 0.47
N ALA A 67 9.08 20.59 -0.27
CA ALA A 67 9.36 19.15 -0.37
C ALA A 67 9.63 18.45 0.97
N GLY A 68 10.26 19.16 1.92
CA GLY A 68 10.59 18.68 3.27
C GLY A 68 9.56 19.08 4.33
N MET A 69 8.47 19.75 3.97
CA MET A 69 7.43 20.12 4.95
C MET A 69 6.70 18.88 5.47
N ALA A 70 6.61 18.79 6.80
CA ALA A 70 5.88 17.70 7.48
C ALA A 70 4.37 17.88 7.31
N MET A 71 3.74 17.03 6.51
CA MET A 71 2.34 17.09 6.11
C MET A 71 1.55 15.92 6.67
N VAL A 72 0.24 16.11 6.91
CA VAL A 72 -0.69 15.00 7.17
C VAL A 72 -0.92 14.23 5.87
N PRO A 73 -0.53 12.95 5.78
CA PRO A 73 -0.55 12.21 4.52
C PRO A 73 -1.90 11.63 4.13
N ALA A 74 -2.80 11.43 5.08
CA ALA A 74 -3.92 10.50 4.92
C ALA A 74 -3.40 9.13 4.40
N SER A 75 -4.16 8.43 3.55
CA SER A 75 -3.80 7.09 3.09
C SER A 75 -2.54 6.99 2.20
N THR A 76 -1.86 8.10 1.85
CA THR A 76 -0.52 7.99 1.26
C THR A 76 0.54 7.54 2.27
N GLN A 77 0.25 7.56 3.58
CA GLN A 77 1.01 6.88 4.63
C GLN A 77 1.28 5.41 4.29
N LYS A 78 0.33 4.73 3.67
CA LYS A 78 0.45 3.32 3.28
C LYS A 78 1.61 3.03 2.32
N LEU A 79 2.16 4.04 1.64
CA LEU A 79 3.38 3.86 0.84
C LEU A 79 4.59 3.56 1.72
N LEU A 80 4.69 4.22 2.88
CA LEU A 80 5.76 3.96 3.86
C LEU A 80 5.57 2.59 4.52
N THR A 81 4.35 2.27 4.91
CA THR A 81 3.99 0.95 5.44
C THR A 81 4.33 -0.15 4.44
N ALA A 82 3.92 0.01 3.17
CA ALA A 82 4.21 -0.94 2.10
C ALA A 82 5.70 -1.15 1.89
N MET A 83 6.48 -0.07 1.79
CA MET A 83 7.93 -0.15 1.60
C MET A 83 8.60 -0.86 2.79
N ALA A 84 8.28 -0.48 4.02
CA ALA A 84 8.86 -1.11 5.20
C ALA A 84 8.50 -2.60 5.29
N VAL A 85 7.27 -2.98 4.96
CA VAL A 85 6.80 -4.37 4.93
C VAL A 85 7.55 -5.18 3.86
N LEU A 86 7.72 -4.64 2.66
CA LEU A 86 8.47 -5.30 1.59
C LEU A 86 9.95 -5.49 1.96
N LEU A 87 10.57 -4.48 2.59
CA LEU A 87 11.97 -4.52 3.02
C LEU A 87 12.19 -5.47 4.20
N HIS A 88 11.35 -5.40 5.23
CA HIS A 88 11.55 -6.11 6.50
C HIS A 88 11.06 -7.55 6.45
N LEU A 89 9.84 -7.78 5.96
CA LEU A 89 9.26 -9.14 5.90
C LEU A 89 9.69 -9.89 4.64
N GLY A 90 9.92 -9.18 3.53
CA GLY A 90 10.22 -9.76 2.22
C GLY A 90 8.96 -10.10 1.42
N ALA A 91 9.01 -9.84 0.12
CA ALA A 91 7.87 -9.92 -0.81
C ALA A 91 7.20 -11.30 -0.92
N SER A 92 7.99 -12.38 -0.72
CA SER A 92 7.51 -13.78 -0.84
C SER A 92 7.03 -14.39 0.47
N THR A 93 7.17 -13.71 1.59
CA THR A 93 6.72 -14.20 2.91
C THR A 93 5.22 -14.40 2.92
N VAL A 94 4.76 -15.44 3.60
CA VAL A 94 3.34 -15.75 3.83
C VAL A 94 3.03 -15.79 5.31
N LEU A 95 1.81 -15.45 5.68
CA LEU A 95 1.28 -15.52 7.03
C LEU A 95 0.40 -16.76 7.14
N THR A 96 0.71 -17.66 8.10
CA THR A 96 0.07 -18.98 8.16
C THR A 96 -0.93 -19.06 9.30
N THR A 97 -2.20 -19.24 8.96
CA THR A 97 -3.27 -19.59 9.90
C THR A 97 -3.31 -21.11 10.06
N ARG A 98 -3.44 -21.60 11.28
CA ARG A 98 -3.37 -23.03 11.61
C ARG A 98 -4.56 -23.49 12.41
N VAL A 99 -4.94 -24.74 12.19
CA VAL A 99 -5.85 -25.46 13.07
C VAL A 99 -5.05 -26.50 13.82
N VAL A 100 -5.06 -26.43 15.14
CA VAL A 100 -4.31 -27.33 16.02
C VAL A 100 -5.21 -27.98 17.05
N ALA A 101 -4.82 -29.17 17.53
CA ALA A 101 -5.50 -29.91 18.59
C ALA A 101 -4.49 -30.56 19.53
N GLU A 102 -4.90 -30.96 20.72
CA GLU A 102 -4.06 -31.72 21.67
C GLU A 102 -3.86 -33.16 21.27
N VAL A 103 -4.76 -33.69 20.46
CA VAL A 103 -4.73 -35.09 19.99
C VAL A 103 -4.95 -35.16 18.48
N PRO A 104 -4.41 -36.19 17.80
CA PRO A 104 -4.68 -36.39 16.38
C PRO A 104 -6.15 -36.86 16.14
N VAL A 105 -6.56 -36.78 14.87
CA VAL A 105 -7.84 -37.36 14.44
C VAL A 105 -7.76 -38.88 14.55
N VAL A 106 -8.68 -39.51 15.29
CA VAL A 106 -8.80 -40.98 15.41
C VAL A 106 -10.23 -41.39 15.05
N ASP A 107 -10.39 -42.26 14.08
CA ASP A 107 -11.70 -42.76 13.59
C ASP A 107 -12.67 -41.60 13.20
N GLY A 108 -12.14 -40.52 12.74
CA GLY A 108 -12.90 -39.30 12.36
C GLY A 108 -13.22 -38.37 13.52
N ILE A 109 -12.72 -38.62 14.72
CA ILE A 109 -13.01 -37.86 15.92
C ILE A 109 -11.75 -37.12 16.38
N VAL A 110 -11.90 -35.84 16.71
CA VAL A 110 -10.94 -35.04 17.51
C VAL A 110 -11.50 -34.99 18.93
N ASP A 111 -10.79 -35.59 19.89
CA ASP A 111 -11.22 -35.61 21.28
C ASP A 111 -10.68 -34.35 22.00
N GLY A 112 -11.58 -33.42 22.34
CA GLY A 112 -11.27 -32.14 22.95
C GLY A 112 -11.56 -30.95 22.04
N ASP A 113 -10.97 -29.80 22.41
CA ASP A 113 -11.12 -28.55 21.67
C ASP A 113 -10.15 -28.51 20.48
N VAL A 114 -10.54 -27.76 19.47
CA VAL A 114 -9.73 -27.44 18.28
C VAL A 114 -9.47 -25.95 18.27
N TRP A 115 -8.21 -25.53 18.14
CA TRP A 115 -7.84 -24.12 18.12
C TRP A 115 -7.57 -23.64 16.71
N LEU A 116 -8.31 -22.60 16.30
CA LEU A 116 -8.03 -21.82 15.09
C LEU A 116 -7.04 -20.71 15.46
N VAL A 117 -5.75 -20.90 15.14
CA VAL A 117 -4.67 -20.00 15.52
C VAL A 117 -4.38 -19.02 14.39
N GLY A 118 -4.66 -17.76 14.61
CA GLY A 118 -4.47 -16.68 13.65
C GLY A 118 -3.00 -16.46 13.28
N GLY A 119 -2.72 -16.49 12.00
CA GLY A 119 -1.41 -16.21 11.41
C GLY A 119 -1.11 -14.72 11.22
N GLY A 120 -2.09 -13.85 11.46
CA GLY A 120 -2.01 -12.43 11.13
C GLY A 120 -2.39 -12.13 9.68
N ASP A 121 -2.95 -13.10 8.95
CA ASP A 121 -3.43 -12.92 7.59
C ASP A 121 -4.59 -11.90 7.55
N PRO A 122 -4.40 -10.70 6.95
CA PRO A 122 -5.44 -9.69 6.90
C PRO A 122 -6.51 -9.98 5.85
N LEU A 123 -6.26 -10.94 4.95
CA LEU A 123 -7.15 -11.25 3.83
C LEU A 123 -7.91 -12.56 4.01
N LEU A 124 -7.92 -13.13 5.24
CA LEU A 124 -8.73 -14.31 5.54
C LEU A 124 -10.21 -13.93 5.57
N THR A 125 -10.99 -14.51 4.66
CA THR A 125 -12.40 -14.12 4.44
C THR A 125 -13.30 -15.31 4.17
N THR A 126 -14.60 -15.06 4.23
CA THR A 126 -15.58 -15.92 3.57
C THR A 126 -15.65 -15.58 2.07
N SER A 127 -16.04 -16.54 1.24
CA SER A 127 -16.20 -16.33 -0.20
C SER A 127 -17.24 -15.22 -0.52
N GLY A 128 -18.25 -15.04 0.34
CA GLY A 128 -19.24 -13.97 0.21
C GLY A 128 -18.65 -12.59 0.42
N TYR A 129 -17.71 -12.44 1.35
CA TYR A 129 -17.00 -11.19 1.58
C TYR A 129 -16.02 -10.87 0.46
N ALA A 130 -15.23 -11.86 0.03
CA ALA A 130 -14.27 -11.71 -1.08
C ALA A 130 -14.94 -11.27 -2.38
N ALA A 131 -16.15 -11.78 -2.67
CA ALA A 131 -16.92 -11.44 -3.89
C ALA A 131 -17.28 -9.94 -4.03
N ARG A 132 -17.04 -9.11 -3.02
CA ARG A 132 -17.26 -7.65 -3.05
C ARG A 132 -16.16 -6.88 -3.77
N PHE A 133 -15.01 -7.50 -3.96
CA PHE A 133 -13.81 -6.88 -4.51
C PHE A 133 -13.62 -7.24 -5.99
N ASP A 134 -12.90 -6.39 -6.71
CA ASP A 134 -12.63 -6.59 -8.14
C ASP A 134 -11.76 -7.84 -8.40
N ASP A 135 -10.96 -8.28 -7.42
CA ASP A 135 -10.07 -9.45 -7.49
C ASP A 135 -10.32 -10.37 -6.27
N PRO A 136 -11.42 -11.15 -6.27
CA PRO A 136 -11.78 -12.01 -5.14
C PRO A 136 -10.79 -13.15 -4.90
N ASP A 137 -10.06 -13.60 -5.93
CA ASP A 137 -9.09 -14.70 -5.83
C ASP A 137 -7.82 -14.27 -5.06
N LEU A 138 -7.67 -12.97 -4.76
CA LEU A 138 -6.59 -12.43 -3.95
C LEU A 138 -6.77 -12.74 -2.45
N TYR A 139 -7.97 -13.09 -2.01
CA TYR A 139 -8.31 -13.30 -0.61
C TYR A 139 -8.16 -14.78 -0.22
N SER A 140 -7.75 -15.03 1.05
CA SER A 140 -7.68 -16.37 1.63
C SER A 140 -9.09 -16.82 2.02
N ASP A 141 -9.53 -17.98 1.53
CA ASP A 141 -10.86 -18.50 1.81
C ASP A 141 -10.87 -19.36 3.10
N LEU A 142 -11.69 -18.98 4.08
CA LEU A 142 -11.93 -19.78 5.28
C LEU A 142 -12.41 -21.22 4.93
N GLY A 143 -13.06 -21.39 3.79
CA GLY A 143 -13.45 -22.69 3.23
C GLY A 143 -12.26 -23.62 2.94
N ASP A 144 -11.03 -23.10 2.73
CA ASP A 144 -9.84 -23.96 2.58
C ASP A 144 -9.52 -24.69 3.89
N ILE A 145 -9.72 -24.03 5.03
CA ILE A 145 -9.59 -24.65 6.36
C ILE A 145 -10.62 -25.76 6.52
N VAL A 146 -11.87 -25.50 6.12
CA VAL A 146 -12.95 -26.52 6.15
C VAL A 146 -12.58 -27.74 5.29
N ARG A 147 -12.16 -27.48 4.03
CA ARG A 147 -11.72 -28.56 3.12
C ARG A 147 -10.53 -29.34 3.69
N GLY A 148 -9.60 -28.66 4.33
CA GLY A 148 -8.43 -29.26 4.97
C GLY A 148 -8.82 -30.18 6.12
N LEU A 149 -9.72 -29.75 7.02
CA LEU A 149 -10.24 -30.58 8.14
C LEU A 149 -11.02 -31.81 7.66
N LEU A 150 -11.90 -31.65 6.67
CA LEU A 150 -12.61 -32.75 6.05
C LEU A 150 -11.64 -33.73 5.38
N GLY A 151 -10.60 -33.23 4.70
CA GLY A 151 -9.53 -34.01 4.10
C GLY A 151 -8.70 -34.78 5.12
N ALA A 152 -8.46 -34.20 6.30
CA ALA A 152 -7.84 -34.87 7.46
C ALA A 152 -8.74 -35.93 8.10
N GLY A 153 -9.97 -36.05 7.63
CA GLY A 153 -10.94 -37.06 8.08
C GLY A 153 -11.80 -36.64 9.26
N VAL A 154 -11.79 -35.36 9.66
CA VAL A 154 -12.63 -34.88 10.77
C VAL A 154 -14.11 -35.05 10.47
N ARG A 155 -14.84 -35.65 11.39
CA ARG A 155 -16.29 -35.87 11.34
C ARG A 155 -16.97 -35.46 12.65
N GLU A 156 -16.22 -35.46 13.74
CA GLU A 156 -16.69 -35.03 15.05
C GLU A 156 -15.59 -34.33 15.83
N ILE A 157 -15.92 -33.26 16.55
CA ILE A 157 -15.12 -32.58 17.54
C ILE A 157 -15.86 -32.67 18.85
N THR A 158 -15.28 -33.34 19.87
CA THR A 158 -15.98 -33.57 21.17
C THR A 158 -15.94 -32.31 22.04
N GLY A 159 -15.02 -31.39 21.76
CA GLY A 159 -14.96 -30.02 22.30
C GLY A 159 -15.66 -29.01 21.41
N GLY A 160 -15.12 -27.81 21.39
CA GLY A 160 -15.53 -26.70 20.52
C GLY A 160 -14.37 -26.13 19.70
N ILE A 161 -14.67 -25.17 18.85
CA ILE A 161 -13.66 -24.40 18.11
C ILE A 161 -13.30 -23.18 18.96
N VAL A 162 -12.00 -22.96 19.18
CA VAL A 162 -11.47 -21.84 19.99
C VAL A 162 -10.58 -20.98 19.12
N GLY A 163 -10.93 -19.70 18.93
CA GLY A 163 -10.13 -18.76 18.17
C GLY A 163 -8.96 -18.21 18.99
N ASP A 164 -7.73 -18.30 18.49
CA ASP A 164 -6.53 -17.77 19.12
C ASP A 164 -5.95 -16.63 18.29
N GLU A 165 -6.01 -15.42 18.83
CA GLU A 165 -5.44 -14.17 18.25
C GLU A 165 -4.15 -13.73 18.97
N SER A 166 -3.55 -14.55 19.78
CA SER A 166 -2.46 -14.18 20.68
C SER A 166 -1.17 -13.72 20.00
N ARG A 167 -1.12 -13.76 18.65
CA ARG A 167 -0.01 -13.25 17.83
C ARG A 167 0.19 -11.74 17.98
N TYR A 168 -0.92 -10.97 18.11
CA TYR A 168 -0.91 -9.54 18.32
C TYR A 168 -1.48 -9.14 19.68
N ASP A 169 -1.35 -7.85 20.04
CA ASP A 169 -2.03 -7.30 21.21
C ASP A 169 -3.55 -7.23 20.99
N ALA A 170 -4.29 -6.92 22.06
CA ALA A 170 -5.75 -6.86 22.01
C ALA A 170 -6.29 -5.44 21.75
N ILE A 171 -5.46 -4.53 21.22
CA ILE A 171 -5.91 -3.17 20.85
C ILE A 171 -6.65 -3.23 19.52
N ARG A 172 -7.98 -3.10 19.57
CA ARG A 172 -8.88 -3.19 18.40
C ARG A 172 -8.89 -1.93 17.56
N TYR A 173 -8.78 -0.77 18.20
CA TYR A 173 -8.78 0.55 17.58
C TYR A 173 -7.78 1.42 18.30
N LEU A 174 -6.98 2.17 17.59
CA LEU A 174 -6.01 3.05 18.22
C LEU A 174 -6.71 4.16 18.99
N GLY A 175 -6.21 4.46 20.18
CA GLY A 175 -6.77 5.49 21.07
C GLY A 175 -6.74 6.88 20.46
N THR A 176 -5.75 7.14 19.62
CA THR A 176 -5.52 8.41 18.89
C THR A 176 -6.44 8.63 17.70
N TRP A 177 -7.06 7.56 17.18
CA TRP A 177 -8.00 7.72 16.06
C TRP A 177 -9.22 8.53 16.45
N PRO A 178 -9.67 9.46 15.58
CA PRO A 178 -10.91 10.19 15.78
C PRO A 178 -12.10 9.26 16.04
N ASP A 179 -12.96 9.62 17.00
CA ASP A 179 -14.12 8.79 17.36
C ASP A 179 -15.05 8.50 16.19
N ARG A 180 -15.13 9.41 15.21
CA ARG A 180 -15.92 9.19 13.98
C ARG A 180 -15.45 8.00 13.13
N PHE A 181 -14.24 7.45 13.36
CA PHE A 181 -13.70 6.29 12.66
C PHE A 181 -13.89 4.99 13.43
N LYS A 182 -14.42 5.05 14.65
CA LYS A 182 -14.68 3.93 15.53
C LYS A 182 -16.14 3.44 15.40
N PRO A 183 -16.47 2.28 15.99
CA PRO A 183 -17.83 1.75 15.97
C PRO A 183 -18.89 2.76 16.41
N GLY A 184 -20.03 2.75 15.72
CA GLY A 184 -21.15 3.69 15.99
C GLY A 184 -21.20 4.90 15.07
N TRP A 185 -20.19 5.12 14.23
CA TRP A 185 -20.13 6.19 13.23
C TRP A 185 -19.74 5.63 11.86
N SER A 186 -18.82 6.26 11.16
CA SER A 186 -18.29 5.79 9.88
C SER A 186 -17.04 4.95 10.13
N ILE A 187 -17.18 3.65 10.29
CA ILE A 187 -16.08 2.72 10.54
C ILE A 187 -15.11 2.76 9.35
N GLN A 188 -13.83 3.01 9.64
CA GLN A 188 -12.79 3.09 8.62
C GLN A 188 -11.80 1.92 8.67
N SER A 189 -11.87 1.08 9.70
CA SER A 189 -11.09 -0.13 9.89
C SER A 189 -11.94 -1.13 10.65
N GLY A 190 -11.78 -2.42 10.37
CA GLY A 190 -12.28 -3.47 11.24
C GLY A 190 -11.54 -3.50 12.59
N PRO A 191 -12.02 -4.27 13.57
CA PRO A 191 -11.34 -4.47 14.82
C PRO A 191 -10.04 -5.25 14.59
N LEU A 192 -8.90 -4.67 14.97
CA LEU A 192 -7.59 -5.27 14.74
C LEU A 192 -7.41 -6.54 15.55
N SER A 193 -7.13 -7.65 14.86
CA SER A 193 -6.90 -8.97 15.46
C SER A 193 -5.98 -9.81 14.58
N ALA A 194 -5.16 -10.65 15.19
CA ALA A 194 -4.33 -11.60 14.46
C ALA A 194 -5.14 -12.76 13.87
N LEU A 195 -6.35 -12.96 14.35
CA LEU A 195 -7.36 -13.86 13.78
C LEU A 195 -8.60 -13.03 13.44
N SER A 196 -8.66 -12.59 12.22
CA SER A 196 -9.75 -11.78 11.69
C SER A 196 -10.29 -12.43 10.42
N VAL A 197 -11.59 -12.63 10.33
CA VAL A 197 -12.30 -13.09 9.13
C VAL A 197 -13.23 -11.96 8.70
N ASP A 198 -13.32 -11.69 7.40
CA ASP A 198 -14.15 -10.62 6.84
C ASP A 198 -13.84 -9.24 7.46
N ASP A 199 -12.54 -8.90 7.59
CA ASP A 199 -12.05 -7.70 8.30
C ASP A 199 -12.52 -7.61 9.77
N GLY A 200 -12.91 -8.72 10.37
CA GLY A 200 -13.45 -8.79 11.73
C GLY A 200 -14.88 -8.27 11.87
N PHE A 201 -15.65 -8.21 10.81
CA PHE A 201 -17.08 -7.87 10.88
C PHE A 201 -17.94 -9.12 11.13
N GLU A 202 -18.87 -9.03 12.06
CA GLU A 202 -19.98 -10.01 12.23
C GLU A 202 -21.01 -9.87 11.11
N LYS A 203 -21.26 -8.63 10.70
CA LYS A 203 -22.14 -8.27 9.59
C LYS A 203 -21.50 -7.16 8.80
N TRP A 204 -21.62 -7.22 7.50
CA TRP A 204 -21.07 -6.24 6.61
C TRP A 204 -22.07 -5.83 5.54
N ASP A 205 -21.97 -4.56 5.11
CA ASP A 205 -22.73 -4.06 3.99
C ASP A 205 -22.12 -4.55 2.68
N PRO A 206 -22.86 -5.25 1.81
CA PRO A 206 -22.30 -5.78 0.56
C PRO A 206 -21.83 -4.69 -0.43
N VAL A 207 -22.19 -3.43 -0.18
CA VAL A 207 -21.83 -2.30 -1.06
C VAL A 207 -20.74 -1.44 -0.43
N ASN A 208 -20.79 -1.23 0.89
CA ASN A 208 -19.88 -0.31 1.58
C ASN A 208 -19.66 -0.74 3.03
N THR A 209 -18.46 -1.28 3.33
CA THR A 209 -18.11 -1.68 4.71
C THR A 209 -18.01 -0.51 5.68
N ALA A 210 -17.70 0.70 5.20
CA ALA A 210 -17.72 1.91 6.02
C ALA A 210 -19.16 2.40 6.37
N SER A 211 -20.18 1.65 5.94
CA SER A 211 -21.58 2.01 6.24
C SER A 211 -21.92 1.75 7.72
N SER A 212 -22.91 2.47 8.23
CA SER A 212 -23.46 2.24 9.57
C SER A 212 -24.18 0.88 9.71
N LEU A 213 -24.36 0.14 8.63
CA LEU A 213 -24.94 -1.21 8.61
C LEU A 213 -23.90 -2.30 8.89
N SER A 214 -22.60 -2.00 8.76
CA SER A 214 -21.54 -2.92 9.12
C SER A 214 -21.38 -2.98 10.64
N MET A 215 -21.32 -4.17 11.19
CA MET A 215 -21.19 -4.43 12.62
C MET A 215 -19.86 -5.15 12.88
N PRO A 216 -18.88 -4.47 13.49
CA PRO A 216 -17.64 -5.12 13.88
C PRO A 216 -17.88 -6.12 15.00
N ALA A 217 -17.17 -7.23 14.98
CA ALA A 217 -17.18 -8.21 16.05
C ALA A 217 -16.62 -7.62 17.35
N GLY A 218 -17.30 -7.83 18.44
CA GLY A 218 -16.79 -7.46 19.77
C GLY A 218 -15.57 -8.30 20.15
N ASP A 219 -15.54 -9.55 19.71
CA ASP A 219 -14.43 -10.50 19.79
C ASP A 219 -14.19 -11.13 18.40
N PRO A 220 -13.22 -10.63 17.63
CA PRO A 220 -12.96 -11.14 16.28
C PRO A 220 -12.52 -12.61 16.25
N ALA A 221 -11.80 -13.08 17.27
CA ALA A 221 -11.34 -14.46 17.34
C ALA A 221 -12.50 -15.43 17.62
N ALA A 222 -13.43 -15.07 18.52
CA ALA A 222 -14.65 -15.84 18.75
C ALA A 222 -15.55 -15.83 17.51
N ASN A 223 -15.65 -14.70 16.80
CA ASN A 223 -16.39 -14.60 15.55
C ASN A 223 -15.80 -15.51 14.46
N ALA A 224 -14.48 -15.53 14.29
CA ALA A 224 -13.80 -16.41 13.35
C ALA A 224 -14.03 -17.89 13.68
N ALA A 225 -13.99 -18.24 15.00
CA ALA A 225 -14.31 -19.57 15.46
C ALA A 225 -15.76 -19.97 15.16
N SER A 226 -16.71 -19.03 15.35
CA SER A 226 -18.14 -19.25 15.04
C SER A 226 -18.37 -19.45 13.54
N LEU A 227 -17.73 -18.67 12.68
CA LEU A 227 -17.84 -18.84 11.23
C LEU A 227 -17.28 -20.20 10.77
N LEU A 228 -16.17 -20.66 11.35
CA LEU A 228 -15.62 -21.97 11.06
C LEU A 228 -16.52 -23.10 11.57
N ASP A 229 -17.12 -22.94 12.76
CA ASP A 229 -18.09 -23.86 13.36
C ASP A 229 -19.29 -24.06 12.44
N ASP A 230 -19.93 -22.94 12.05
CA ASP A 230 -21.11 -22.96 11.16
C ASP A 230 -20.79 -23.62 9.80
N LEU A 231 -19.61 -23.34 9.22
CA LEU A 231 -19.21 -23.96 7.95
C LEU A 231 -18.95 -25.46 8.07
N LEU A 232 -18.35 -25.91 9.17
CA LEU A 232 -18.11 -27.34 9.41
C LEU A 232 -19.42 -28.09 9.71
N GLU A 233 -20.34 -27.48 10.47
CA GLU A 233 -21.66 -28.05 10.71
C GLU A 233 -22.48 -28.18 9.41
N ALA A 234 -22.38 -27.19 8.51
CA ALA A 234 -23.00 -27.24 7.18
C ALA A 234 -22.49 -28.40 6.32
N GLU A 235 -21.24 -28.83 6.52
CA GLU A 235 -20.63 -30.01 5.88
C GLU A 235 -20.88 -31.30 6.67
N GLY A 236 -21.68 -31.28 7.74
CA GLY A 236 -22.10 -32.42 8.52
C GLY A 236 -21.10 -32.85 9.61
N VAL A 237 -20.14 -32.04 9.98
CA VAL A 237 -19.28 -32.26 11.14
C VAL A 237 -20.08 -32.02 12.41
N VAL A 238 -19.96 -32.91 13.41
CA VAL A 238 -20.63 -32.76 14.70
C VAL A 238 -19.69 -32.03 15.67
N ILE A 239 -20.10 -30.88 16.19
CA ILE A 239 -19.35 -30.13 17.18
C ILE A 239 -20.14 -30.05 18.48
N ARG A 240 -19.53 -30.48 19.61
CA ARG A 240 -20.27 -30.70 20.86
C ARG A 240 -20.36 -29.49 21.75
N ARG A 241 -19.45 -28.50 21.58
CA ARG A 241 -19.41 -27.31 22.44
C ARG A 241 -19.45 -26.07 21.54
N ARG A 242 -19.97 -24.97 22.08
CA ARG A 242 -20.04 -23.70 21.37
C ARG A 242 -18.65 -23.14 21.10
N PRO A 243 -18.47 -22.42 20.02
CA PRO A 243 -17.24 -21.73 19.72
C PRO A 243 -16.94 -20.65 20.78
N ASP A 244 -15.65 -20.38 20.99
CA ASP A 244 -15.16 -19.42 21.98
C ASP A 244 -13.84 -18.80 21.47
N SER A 245 -13.25 -17.87 22.23
CA SER A 245 -11.90 -17.35 22.05
C SER A 245 -10.99 -17.70 23.20
N GLY A 246 -9.74 -17.94 22.91
CA GLY A 246 -8.74 -18.27 23.93
C GLY A 246 -7.39 -18.59 23.34
N ARG A 247 -6.37 -18.67 24.18
CA ARG A 247 -5.03 -19.00 23.72
C ARG A 247 -4.86 -20.52 23.61
N ALA A 248 -4.37 -20.99 22.47
CA ALA A 248 -3.99 -22.38 22.29
C ALA A 248 -2.91 -22.80 23.29
N PRO A 249 -2.98 -24.03 23.84
CA PRO A 249 -1.93 -24.55 24.71
C PRO A 249 -0.56 -24.55 24.02
N ALA A 250 0.47 -24.14 24.73
CA ALA A 250 1.84 -24.08 24.19
C ALA A 250 2.67 -25.25 24.76
N HIS A 251 2.47 -26.45 24.22
CA HIS A 251 3.27 -27.61 24.58
C HIS A 251 3.63 -28.49 23.35
N PRO A 252 4.69 -29.32 23.44
CA PRO A 252 5.19 -30.09 22.29
C PRO A 252 4.23 -31.15 21.75
N GLY A 253 3.14 -31.44 22.47
CA GLY A 253 2.13 -32.45 22.07
C GLY A 253 1.06 -31.92 21.13
N MET A 254 1.03 -30.62 20.84
CA MET A 254 0.05 -30.07 19.91
C MET A 254 0.24 -30.63 18.49
N VAL A 255 -0.86 -31.05 17.90
CA VAL A 255 -0.91 -31.59 16.53
C VAL A 255 -1.50 -30.54 15.60
N THR A 256 -0.81 -30.22 14.53
CA THR A 256 -1.37 -29.38 13.46
C THR A 256 -2.23 -30.25 12.57
N LEU A 257 -3.53 -29.93 12.47
CA LEU A 257 -4.48 -30.62 11.61
C LEU A 257 -4.52 -30.02 10.21
N VAL A 258 -4.45 -28.69 10.12
CA VAL A 258 -4.50 -27.92 8.86
C VAL A 258 -3.64 -26.68 8.99
N GLU A 259 -3.00 -26.31 7.89
CA GLU A 259 -2.32 -25.02 7.70
C GLU A 259 -2.80 -24.38 6.40
N VAL A 260 -3.15 -23.09 6.47
CA VAL A 260 -3.49 -22.28 5.29
C VAL A 260 -2.60 -21.04 5.29
N ALA A 261 -1.90 -20.85 4.19
CA ALA A 261 -1.04 -19.69 3.99
C ALA A 261 -1.82 -18.54 3.37
N SER A 262 -1.54 -17.32 3.81
CA SER A 262 -2.01 -16.11 3.12
C SER A 262 -1.42 -16.02 1.70
N PRO A 263 -1.94 -15.14 0.85
CA PRO A 263 -1.17 -14.63 -0.28
C PRO A 263 0.20 -14.11 0.18
N PRO A 264 1.22 -14.10 -0.68
CA PRO A 264 2.52 -13.54 -0.33
C PRO A 264 2.40 -12.04 0.00
N VAL A 265 3.29 -11.55 0.85
CA VAL A 265 3.32 -10.14 1.32
C VAL A 265 3.20 -9.14 0.16
N SER A 266 3.80 -9.40 -1.00
CA SER A 266 3.66 -8.54 -2.18
C SER A 266 2.20 -8.37 -2.63
N LEU A 267 1.38 -9.40 -2.51
CA LEU A 267 -0.04 -9.35 -2.84
C LEU A 267 -0.87 -8.72 -1.72
N LEU A 268 -0.50 -8.93 -0.44
CA LEU A 268 -1.09 -8.20 0.69
C LEU A 268 -0.88 -6.69 0.54
N VAL A 269 0.34 -6.29 0.18
CA VAL A 269 0.69 -4.89 -0.12
C VAL A 269 -0.12 -4.35 -1.29
N ARG A 270 -0.27 -5.13 -2.37
CA ARG A 270 -1.07 -4.73 -3.53
C ARG A 270 -2.53 -4.49 -3.14
N GLN A 271 -3.16 -5.42 -2.41
CA GLN A 271 -4.55 -5.28 -1.95
C GLN A 271 -4.68 -4.02 -1.08
N MET A 272 -3.81 -3.83 -0.09
CA MET A 272 -3.77 -2.66 0.78
C MET A 272 -3.71 -1.33 0.00
N LEU A 273 -2.90 -1.27 -1.07
CA LEU A 273 -2.72 -0.04 -1.86
C LEU A 273 -3.87 0.19 -2.84
N VAL A 274 -4.40 -0.86 -3.48
CA VAL A 274 -5.48 -0.78 -4.46
C VAL A 274 -6.79 -0.39 -3.78
N GLU A 275 -7.17 -1.12 -2.72
CA GLU A 275 -8.42 -0.90 -1.98
C GLU A 275 -8.29 0.23 -0.94
N SER A 276 -7.07 0.66 -0.67
CA SER A 276 -6.77 1.59 0.43
C SER A 276 -7.15 1.02 1.80
N ASP A 277 -6.99 -0.27 1.96
CA ASP A 277 -7.42 -1.02 3.12
C ASP A 277 -6.66 -0.60 4.38
N ASN A 278 -7.40 -0.10 5.37
CA ASN A 278 -6.84 0.36 6.63
C ASN A 278 -6.55 -0.80 7.57
N THR A 279 -7.42 -1.81 7.59
CA THR A 279 -7.25 -3.01 8.43
C THR A 279 -5.97 -3.75 8.06
N THR A 280 -5.78 -4.01 6.77
CA THR A 280 -4.55 -4.63 6.24
C THR A 280 -3.31 -3.81 6.61
N ALA A 281 -3.35 -2.48 6.47
CA ALA A 281 -2.22 -1.61 6.81
C ALA A 281 -1.82 -1.74 8.29
N GLU A 282 -2.80 -1.71 9.19
CA GLU A 282 -2.55 -1.81 10.63
C GLU A 282 -2.07 -3.20 11.07
N LEU A 283 -2.63 -4.26 10.49
CA LEU A 283 -2.20 -5.62 10.80
C LEU A 283 -0.78 -5.88 10.30
N LEU A 284 -0.40 -5.36 9.14
CA LEU A 284 0.97 -5.43 8.64
C LEU A 284 1.95 -4.63 9.51
N VAL A 285 1.55 -3.47 10.05
CA VAL A 285 2.36 -2.75 11.05
C VAL A 285 2.53 -3.58 12.32
N LYS A 286 1.46 -4.20 12.85
CA LYS A 286 1.59 -5.10 14.00
C LYS A 286 2.53 -6.27 13.70
N GLU A 287 2.50 -6.81 12.47
CA GLU A 287 3.41 -7.89 12.07
C GLU A 287 4.88 -7.43 12.04
N LEU A 288 5.18 -6.21 11.56
CA LEU A 288 6.52 -5.63 11.66
C LEU A 288 7.06 -5.62 13.09
N GLY A 289 6.19 -5.29 14.05
CA GLY A 289 6.56 -5.20 15.46
C GLY A 289 6.61 -6.54 16.18
N ARG A 290 6.37 -7.65 15.49
CA ARG A 290 6.33 -8.97 16.10
C ARG A 290 7.72 -9.62 16.19
N THR A 291 8.03 -10.18 17.35
CA THR A 291 9.18 -11.08 17.51
C THR A 291 8.71 -12.48 17.97
N PRO A 292 9.54 -13.52 17.90
CA PRO A 292 9.18 -14.83 18.43
C PRO A 292 8.80 -14.84 19.92
N ALA A 293 9.31 -13.88 20.69
CA ALA A 293 9.09 -13.77 22.14
C ALA A 293 7.96 -12.79 22.50
N GLU A 294 7.59 -11.87 21.61
CA GLU A 294 6.69 -10.76 21.89
C GLU A 294 5.55 -10.68 20.85
N ARG A 295 4.39 -10.28 21.33
CA ARG A 295 3.23 -10.02 20.46
C ARG A 295 3.49 -8.79 19.59
N GLY A 296 2.98 -8.81 18.36
CA GLY A 296 3.00 -7.66 17.49
C GLY A 296 2.13 -6.53 18.06
N THR A 297 2.67 -5.33 18.10
CA THR A 297 1.96 -4.11 18.53
C THR A 297 2.18 -2.98 17.52
N THR A 298 1.23 -2.06 17.40
CA THR A 298 1.39 -0.89 16.52
C THR A 298 2.62 -0.07 16.89
N VAL A 299 2.86 0.16 18.19
CA VAL A 299 4.01 0.97 18.65
C VAL A 299 5.35 0.35 18.22
N ALA A 300 5.52 -0.96 18.46
CA ALA A 300 6.74 -1.65 18.02
C ALA A 300 6.87 -1.67 16.49
N GLY A 301 5.75 -1.89 15.77
CA GLY A 301 5.73 -1.91 14.31
C GLY A 301 6.10 -0.59 13.67
N LEU A 302 5.61 0.52 14.21
CA LEU A 302 5.97 1.85 13.73
C LEU A 302 7.45 2.17 13.97
N ALA A 303 8.01 1.73 15.09
CA ALA A 303 9.44 1.87 15.36
C ALA A 303 10.28 1.06 14.34
N VAL A 304 9.90 -0.20 14.08
CA VAL A 304 10.55 -1.04 13.08
C VAL A 304 10.39 -0.46 11.67
N MET A 305 9.22 0.12 11.35
CA MET A 305 8.99 0.79 10.07
C MET A 305 9.98 1.93 9.84
N LEU A 306 10.14 2.83 10.81
CA LEU A 306 11.09 3.95 10.70
C LEU A 306 12.54 3.46 10.58
N ASP A 307 12.96 2.55 11.45
CA ASP A 307 14.29 1.96 11.44
C ASP A 307 14.61 1.27 10.10
N THR A 308 13.65 0.52 9.55
CA THR A 308 13.78 -0.16 8.26
C THR A 308 13.95 0.83 7.10
N LEU A 309 13.16 1.91 7.07
CA LEU A 309 13.25 2.96 6.06
C LEU A 309 14.59 3.71 6.17
N GLU A 310 15.03 4.05 7.37
CA GLU A 310 16.31 4.71 7.61
C GLU A 310 17.50 3.83 7.17
N GLN A 311 17.48 2.54 7.51
CA GLN A 311 18.51 1.58 7.07
C GLN A 311 18.55 1.41 5.55
N ALA A 312 17.43 1.57 4.86
CA ALA A 312 17.36 1.59 3.40
C ALA A 312 17.86 2.91 2.79
N GLY A 313 18.22 3.90 3.61
CA GLY A 313 18.75 5.20 3.16
C GLY A 313 17.68 6.26 2.91
N HIS A 314 16.43 6.02 3.30
CA HIS A 314 15.36 7.01 3.21
C HIS A 314 15.40 7.98 4.40
N GLY A 315 15.30 9.28 4.15
CA GLY A 315 15.30 10.31 5.19
C GLY A 315 13.98 10.35 5.96
N VAL A 316 14.00 9.97 7.23
CA VAL A 316 12.81 9.88 8.11
C VAL A 316 12.74 10.95 9.19
N ASP A 317 13.68 11.91 9.23
CA ASP A 317 13.81 12.91 10.31
C ASP A 317 12.52 13.69 10.60
N GLU A 318 11.73 13.99 9.57
CA GLU A 318 10.48 14.75 9.67
C GLU A 318 9.23 13.85 9.69
N VAL A 319 9.42 12.53 9.84
CA VAL A 319 8.33 11.54 9.82
C VAL A 319 7.88 11.24 11.23
N VAL A 320 6.59 11.43 11.50
CA VAL A 320 5.97 11.10 12.78
C VAL A 320 4.78 10.18 12.51
N PRO A 321 4.97 8.86 12.46
CA PRO A 321 3.88 7.94 12.26
C PRO A 321 3.12 7.70 13.57
N GLN A 322 1.80 7.77 13.52
CA GLN A 322 0.90 7.40 14.61
C GLN A 322 0.21 6.06 14.33
N ASP A 323 0.08 5.74 13.05
CA ASP A 323 -0.51 4.51 12.54
C ASP A 323 0.09 4.12 11.18
N GLY A 324 -0.28 2.95 10.66
CA GLY A 324 0.16 2.46 9.36
C GLY A 324 -0.75 2.87 8.21
N SER A 325 -1.99 3.20 8.50
CA SER A 325 -3.05 3.43 7.50
C SER A 325 -3.16 4.89 7.04
N GLY A 326 -2.72 5.83 7.89
CA GLY A 326 -2.90 7.26 7.68
C GLY A 326 -4.25 7.80 8.16
N LEU A 327 -4.96 7.07 9.02
CA LEU A 327 -6.23 7.53 9.63
C LEU A 327 -6.00 8.60 10.69
N ASP A 328 -4.88 8.53 11.38
CA ASP A 328 -4.55 9.47 12.46
C ASP A 328 -4.15 10.83 11.87
N PRO A 329 -4.81 11.93 12.28
CA PRO A 329 -4.49 13.27 11.80
C PRO A 329 -3.14 13.79 12.31
N ASP A 330 -2.51 13.13 13.27
CA ASP A 330 -1.20 13.50 13.80
C ASP A 330 -0.04 12.80 13.08
N ASN A 331 -0.31 11.92 12.09
CA ASN A 331 0.71 11.44 11.17
C ASN A 331 1.39 12.61 10.44
N ARG A 332 2.71 12.51 10.27
CA ARG A 332 3.50 13.49 9.47
C ARG A 332 4.43 12.75 8.53
N VAL A 333 4.41 13.16 7.27
CA VAL A 333 5.35 12.69 6.22
C VAL A 333 5.74 13.86 5.34
N THR A 334 6.79 13.71 4.54
CA THR A 334 7.20 14.71 3.54
C THR A 334 6.88 14.24 2.13
N CYS A 335 6.55 15.17 1.21
CA CYS A 335 6.42 14.85 -0.21
C CYS A 335 7.72 14.25 -0.78
N SER A 336 8.87 14.67 -0.25
CA SER A 336 10.18 14.13 -0.65
C SER A 336 10.25 12.63 -0.38
N LEU A 337 9.96 12.21 0.85
CA LEU A 337 10.05 10.79 1.22
C LEU A 337 9.09 9.92 0.42
N LEU A 338 7.85 10.39 0.17
CA LEU A 338 6.91 9.62 -0.67
C LEU A 338 7.45 9.36 -2.07
N VAL A 339 8.18 10.32 -2.65
CA VAL A 339 8.83 10.13 -3.95
C VAL A 339 10.04 9.20 -3.82
N ASP A 340 10.85 9.36 -2.77
CA ASP A 340 12.06 8.57 -2.56
C ASP A 340 11.77 7.07 -2.42
N VAL A 341 10.71 6.68 -1.70
CA VAL A 341 10.33 5.27 -1.57
C VAL A 341 9.81 4.66 -2.88
N MET A 342 9.21 5.45 -3.77
CA MET A 342 8.78 4.97 -5.09
C MET A 342 9.94 4.84 -6.09
N GLU A 343 11.02 5.56 -5.86
CA GLU A 343 12.25 5.49 -6.67
C GLU A 343 13.33 4.60 -6.03
N ASP A 344 13.01 3.85 -4.95
CA ASP A 344 13.93 2.88 -4.34
C ASP A 344 14.45 1.88 -5.37
N GLU A 345 15.76 1.68 -5.43
CA GLU A 345 16.41 0.85 -6.46
C GLU A 345 16.03 -0.63 -6.37
N ASN A 346 15.68 -1.13 -5.19
CA ASN A 346 15.44 -2.55 -4.95
C ASN A 346 13.95 -2.90 -4.97
N HIS A 347 13.11 -2.08 -4.36
CA HIS A 347 11.69 -2.39 -4.12
C HIS A 347 10.73 -1.36 -4.73
N GLY A 348 11.22 -0.21 -5.21
CA GLY A 348 10.39 0.83 -5.79
C GLY A 348 9.54 0.35 -6.97
N ALA A 349 10.10 -0.49 -7.84
CA ALA A 349 9.36 -1.07 -8.96
C ALA A 349 8.18 -1.93 -8.47
N LEU A 350 8.38 -2.79 -7.47
CA LEU A 350 7.34 -3.64 -6.90
C LEU A 350 6.27 -2.79 -6.17
N LEU A 351 6.68 -1.76 -5.44
CA LEU A 351 5.77 -0.81 -4.80
C LEU A 351 4.88 -0.11 -5.83
N VAL A 352 5.48 0.39 -6.91
CA VAL A 352 4.77 1.08 -8.00
C VAL A 352 3.81 0.14 -8.73
N ASP A 353 4.21 -1.11 -9.01
CA ASP A 353 3.35 -2.10 -9.68
C ASP A 353 2.17 -2.52 -8.80
N SER A 354 2.28 -2.34 -7.48
CA SER A 354 1.20 -2.57 -6.52
C SER A 354 0.17 -1.43 -6.44
N LEU A 355 0.43 -0.28 -7.09
CA LEU A 355 -0.48 0.87 -7.09
C LEU A 355 -1.64 0.69 -8.08
N PRO A 356 -2.84 1.17 -7.75
CA PRO A 356 -3.97 1.19 -8.69
C PRO A 356 -3.70 2.08 -9.89
N LEU A 357 -4.18 1.65 -11.06
CA LEU A 357 -4.02 2.35 -12.33
C LEU A 357 -5.24 3.23 -12.62
N ALA A 358 -5.00 4.46 -13.04
CA ALA A 358 -6.02 5.44 -13.40
C ALA A 358 -7.03 4.91 -14.43
N GLY A 359 -8.31 5.07 -14.12
CA GLY A 359 -9.43 4.62 -14.95
C GLY A 359 -9.72 3.11 -14.90
N GLN A 360 -8.97 2.29 -14.12
CA GLN A 360 -9.11 0.84 -14.20
C GLN A 360 -9.58 0.16 -12.91
N GLY A 361 -9.10 0.56 -11.74
CA GLY A 361 -9.48 -0.15 -10.52
C GLY A 361 -9.17 0.58 -9.22
N GLY A 362 -9.69 0.03 -8.13
CA GLY A 362 -9.49 0.53 -6.78
C GLY A 362 -9.84 2.02 -6.64
N THR A 363 -9.07 2.72 -5.83
CA THR A 363 -9.31 4.16 -5.58
C THR A 363 -9.01 5.08 -6.78
N MET A 364 -8.39 4.55 -7.83
CA MET A 364 -8.08 5.29 -9.07
C MET A 364 -9.11 5.05 -10.18
N LYS A 365 -10.13 4.22 -9.97
CA LYS A 365 -11.14 3.84 -10.98
C LYS A 365 -11.81 5.03 -11.65
N ASN A 366 -12.08 6.09 -10.90
CA ASN A 366 -12.76 7.31 -11.37
C ASN A 366 -11.82 8.52 -11.50
N ARG A 367 -10.49 8.30 -11.45
CA ARG A 367 -9.49 9.35 -11.56
C ARG A 367 -8.89 9.34 -12.98
N PHE A 368 -8.66 10.53 -13.55
CA PHE A 368 -8.08 10.75 -14.88
C PHE A 368 -8.90 10.18 -16.06
N VAL A 369 -10.14 9.75 -15.85
CA VAL A 369 -10.98 9.16 -16.89
C VAL A 369 -11.24 10.16 -18.02
N GLY A 370 -11.05 9.73 -19.28
CA GLY A 370 -11.19 10.57 -20.48
C GLY A 370 -10.07 11.60 -20.66
N THR A 371 -9.00 11.56 -19.85
CA THR A 371 -7.83 12.43 -19.98
C THR A 371 -6.63 11.67 -20.54
N ALA A 372 -5.55 12.39 -20.87
CA ALA A 372 -4.30 11.78 -21.31
C ALA A 372 -3.59 10.96 -20.18
N GLY A 373 -4.02 11.10 -18.92
CA GLY A 373 -3.50 10.37 -17.76
C GLY A 373 -4.13 8.99 -17.58
N GLU A 374 -5.27 8.71 -18.23
CA GLU A 374 -5.94 7.40 -18.16
C GLU A 374 -5.01 6.29 -18.65
N GLY A 375 -4.88 5.23 -17.83
CA GLY A 375 -3.98 4.11 -18.11
C GLY A 375 -2.48 4.43 -18.05
N ARG A 376 -2.08 5.65 -17.62
CA ARG A 376 -0.68 6.09 -17.52
C ARG A 376 -0.24 6.48 -16.11
N VAL A 377 -1.20 6.77 -15.22
CA VAL A 377 -0.93 7.18 -13.84
C VAL A 377 -1.21 6.02 -12.91
N ARG A 378 -0.21 5.60 -12.13
CA ARG A 378 -0.37 4.70 -10.99
C ARG A 378 -0.17 5.50 -9.72
N ALA A 379 -1.15 5.55 -8.82
CA ALA A 379 -1.02 6.40 -7.65
C ALA A 379 -1.85 5.91 -6.46
N LYS A 380 -1.35 6.19 -5.27
CA LYS A 380 -2.08 6.11 -4.01
C LYS A 380 -2.78 7.44 -3.74
N THR A 381 -4.06 7.38 -3.48
CA THR A 381 -4.87 8.51 -3.03
C THR A 381 -4.93 8.58 -1.51
N GLY A 382 -5.10 9.77 -0.96
CA GLY A 382 -5.41 9.95 0.46
C GLY A 382 -6.42 11.07 0.66
N THR A 383 -7.35 10.87 1.60
CA THR A 383 -8.36 11.87 1.93
C THR A 383 -8.73 11.77 3.41
N LEU A 384 -8.62 12.88 4.12
CA LEU A 384 -9.20 13.11 5.43
C LEU A 384 -9.88 14.48 5.44
N ARG A 385 -10.51 14.83 6.54
CA ARG A 385 -11.03 16.19 6.68
C ARG A 385 -9.90 17.21 6.65
N GLY A 386 -9.89 18.11 5.68
CA GLY A 386 -8.83 19.08 5.47
C GLY A 386 -7.52 18.49 4.92
N VAL A 387 -7.55 17.30 4.34
CA VAL A 387 -6.39 16.66 3.74
C VAL A 387 -6.76 16.00 2.43
N THR A 388 -6.00 16.27 1.38
CA THR A 388 -6.05 15.51 0.13
C THR A 388 -4.63 15.25 -0.34
N SER A 389 -4.34 14.01 -0.69
CA SER A 389 -3.01 13.60 -1.16
C SER A 389 -3.10 12.67 -2.37
N LEU A 390 -2.09 12.75 -3.23
CA LEU A 390 -1.90 11.89 -4.39
C LEU A 390 -0.40 11.69 -4.59
N ALA A 391 0.07 10.45 -4.53
CA ALA A 391 1.49 10.14 -4.74
C ALA A 391 1.61 8.86 -5.59
N GLY A 392 2.47 8.90 -6.60
CA GLY A 392 2.57 7.82 -7.56
C GLY A 392 3.58 8.07 -8.66
N VAL A 393 3.37 7.40 -9.78
CA VAL A 393 4.16 7.59 -10.99
C VAL A 393 3.26 7.88 -12.18
N VAL A 394 3.83 8.57 -13.17
CA VAL A 394 3.20 8.79 -14.48
C VAL A 394 4.15 8.38 -15.59
N ASP A 395 3.65 7.56 -16.52
CA ASP A 395 4.36 7.16 -17.73
C ASP A 395 4.02 8.14 -18.86
N THR A 396 4.99 8.95 -19.27
CA THR A 396 4.79 9.95 -20.33
C THR A 396 4.70 9.30 -21.70
N PRO A 397 4.06 9.96 -22.69
CA PRO A 397 4.05 9.47 -24.10
C PRO A 397 5.44 9.32 -24.71
N ALA A 398 6.45 10.00 -24.18
CA ALA A 398 7.85 9.91 -24.60
C ALA A 398 8.59 8.72 -23.94
N GLY A 399 7.89 7.85 -23.18
CA GLY A 399 8.48 6.68 -22.54
C GLY A 399 9.30 7.00 -21.28
N ARG A 400 9.07 8.17 -20.66
CA ARG A 400 9.72 8.54 -19.37
C ARG A 400 8.76 8.27 -18.24
N ARG A 401 9.29 7.77 -17.11
CA ARG A 401 8.54 7.59 -15.87
C ARG A 401 8.94 8.67 -14.87
N LEU A 402 7.96 9.42 -14.38
CA LEU A 402 8.17 10.43 -13.34
C LEU A 402 7.46 9.99 -12.07
N ALA A 403 8.18 9.99 -10.95
CA ALA A 403 7.57 9.87 -9.63
C ALA A 403 7.09 11.25 -9.16
N PHE A 404 5.94 11.28 -8.48
CA PHE A 404 5.38 12.52 -7.97
C PHE A 404 4.66 12.34 -6.64
N ALA A 405 4.61 13.40 -5.84
CA ALA A 405 3.76 13.51 -4.66
C ALA A 405 3.15 14.91 -4.58
N VAL A 406 1.86 14.98 -4.26
CA VAL A 406 1.12 16.22 -3.99
C VAL A 406 0.30 15.99 -2.75
N ILE A 407 0.55 16.76 -1.67
CA ILE A 407 -0.24 16.75 -0.44
C ILE A 407 -0.70 18.17 -0.17
N SER A 408 -2.00 18.34 0.07
CA SER A 408 -2.61 19.61 0.47
C SER A 408 -3.30 19.45 1.82
N ASN A 409 -2.97 20.33 2.77
CA ASN A 409 -3.57 20.39 4.11
C ASN A 409 -4.19 21.77 4.36
N GLY A 410 -5.31 21.81 5.09
CA GLY A 410 -5.98 23.04 5.49
C GLY A 410 -7.41 23.17 4.95
N ASP A 411 -7.84 24.39 4.68
CA ASP A 411 -9.12 24.66 4.00
C ASP A 411 -8.96 24.38 2.51
N LEU A 412 -9.52 23.25 2.07
CA LEU A 412 -9.38 22.77 0.71
C LEU A 412 -10.60 23.16 -0.14
N PRO A 413 -10.39 23.69 -1.36
CA PRO A 413 -11.48 23.93 -2.28
C PRO A 413 -12.12 22.60 -2.72
N PHE A 414 -13.37 22.66 -3.17
CA PHE A 414 -14.11 21.47 -3.63
C PHE A 414 -13.37 20.78 -4.80
N GLU A 415 -12.74 21.58 -5.66
CA GLU A 415 -12.02 21.13 -6.86
C GLU A 415 -10.59 20.64 -6.59
N ILE A 416 -10.17 20.48 -5.33
CA ILE A 416 -8.79 20.11 -4.99
C ILE A 416 -8.29 18.87 -5.72
N ARG A 417 -9.17 17.89 -5.97
CA ARG A 417 -8.81 16.66 -6.68
C ARG A 417 -8.51 16.93 -8.16
N ASP A 418 -9.28 17.81 -8.78
CA ASP A 418 -9.10 18.19 -10.18
C ASP A 418 -7.79 19.00 -10.32
N LEU A 419 -7.50 19.89 -9.38
CA LEU A 419 -6.24 20.63 -9.33
C LEU A 419 -5.02 19.70 -9.20
N GLN A 420 -5.10 18.64 -8.38
CA GLN A 420 -4.06 17.63 -8.31
C GLN A 420 -3.90 16.87 -9.63
N GLU A 421 -5.01 16.56 -10.33
CA GLU A 421 -4.97 15.91 -11.64
C GLU A 421 -4.32 16.83 -12.68
N GLU A 422 -4.61 18.12 -12.68
CA GLU A 422 -3.96 19.10 -13.56
C GLU A 422 -2.44 19.13 -13.39
N VAL A 423 -1.95 19.06 -12.13
CA VAL A 423 -0.51 18.94 -11.87
C VAL A 423 0.08 17.71 -12.53
N VAL A 424 -0.55 16.55 -12.36
CA VAL A 424 -0.05 15.29 -12.92
C VAL A 424 -0.17 15.27 -14.44
N LEU A 425 -1.24 15.83 -15.01
CA LEU A 425 -1.42 15.94 -16.47
C LEU A 425 -0.36 16.82 -17.12
N ALA A 426 0.11 17.87 -16.45
CA ALA A 426 1.21 18.70 -16.93
C ALA A 426 2.52 17.91 -17.07
N LEU A 427 2.74 16.86 -16.25
CA LEU A 427 3.92 15.99 -16.31
C LEU A 427 3.99 15.18 -17.62
N LEU A 428 2.85 14.89 -18.25
CA LEU A 428 2.78 14.10 -19.50
C LEU A 428 3.49 14.77 -20.68
N SER A 429 3.71 16.08 -20.60
CA SER A 429 4.46 16.81 -21.63
C SER A 429 5.98 16.59 -21.56
N TYR A 430 6.48 15.99 -20.47
CA TYR A 430 7.92 15.78 -20.28
C TYR A 430 8.44 14.60 -21.12
N PRO A 431 9.64 14.73 -21.75
CA PRO A 431 10.47 15.92 -21.84
C PRO A 431 10.01 16.85 -22.98
N ALA A 432 9.50 18.04 -22.65
CA ALA A 432 9.15 19.03 -23.66
C ALA A 432 10.40 19.74 -24.16
N GLY A 433 10.70 19.60 -25.46
CA GLY A 433 11.90 20.21 -26.06
C GLY A 433 12.22 19.61 -27.42
N PRO A 434 13.34 20.04 -28.05
CA PRO A 434 13.81 19.42 -29.27
C PRO A 434 14.04 17.92 -29.05
N SER A 435 13.68 17.07 -30.04
CA SER A 435 13.95 15.64 -29.95
C SER A 435 15.46 15.35 -29.91
N VAL A 436 15.83 14.19 -29.37
CA VAL A 436 17.23 13.73 -29.33
C VAL A 436 17.82 13.70 -30.75
N GLU A 437 17.04 13.28 -31.75
CA GLU A 437 17.43 13.25 -33.15
C GLU A 437 17.70 14.66 -33.68
N ALA A 438 16.88 15.65 -33.31
CA ALA A 438 17.08 17.05 -33.73
C ALA A 438 18.34 17.67 -33.14
N LEU A 439 18.77 17.20 -31.97
CA LEU A 439 19.98 17.64 -31.28
C LEU A 439 21.23 16.84 -31.68
N SER A 440 21.05 15.72 -32.37
CA SER A 440 22.17 14.85 -32.79
C SER A 440 23.06 15.56 -33.81
N PRO A 441 24.39 15.33 -33.76
CA PRO A 441 25.32 15.87 -34.73
C PRO A 441 24.92 15.44 -36.16
N ARG A 442 24.68 16.41 -37.02
CA ARG A 442 24.43 16.10 -38.46
C ARG A 442 25.74 15.62 -39.07
N PRO A 443 25.69 14.55 -39.94
CA PRO A 443 26.85 14.17 -40.72
C PRO A 443 27.30 15.36 -41.57
N VAL A 444 28.60 15.61 -41.58
CA VAL A 444 29.17 16.61 -42.51
C VAL A 444 29.04 16.04 -43.87
N VAL A 445 28.11 16.57 -44.66
CA VAL A 445 28.04 16.28 -46.08
C VAL A 445 29.25 16.95 -46.73
N GLY A 446 30.20 16.13 -47.18
CA GLY A 446 31.38 16.56 -47.89
C GLY A 446 31.07 17.00 -49.31
#